data_b3356a4770ec62074dc0a4d0dc5c251b
#
_entry.id   b3356a4770ec62074dc0a4d0dc5c251b
#
_cell.length_a   1.000
_cell.length_b   1.000
_cell.length_c   1.000
_cell.angle_alpha   90.00
_cell.angle_beta   90.00
_cell.angle_gamma   90.00
#
_symmetry.space_group_name_H-M   'P 1'
#
loop_
_entity.id
_entity.type
_entity.pdbx_description
1 polymer ?
#
loop_
_entity_poly.entity_id
_entity_poly.type
_entity_poly.pdbx_seq_one_letter_code
_entity_poly.pdbx_strand_id
1 'polypeptide(L)'
;MKKRIIGPFLLAAALCSGPALAVQNVANTSQKGSLLIYPLINVDPEDSSNTLIEISNDQALPVHVECFYVNERKDRVDFDFKLTAKATVSWEVLTGSGDIAAPLFPSGGSISGNPARGELICFAVDAAAANQIAFNHLTGTATVIALADTDATQTKQAFRYNPWSFIARDATGSPAADNTIQGTAGDLQLTGANDGRSYDGCPAYNIVNFMPNGATLNGVFTIDNDLSVVSCKQDLRQDFLLHTTKLKFTLWNVNENSFTGTYICVDSVASVAFGGGDRTPALVNGTNFDFTTLRTDNARYQVKGVFSTQCPAVFGTPEITGLLGVATASLALGGDPLESQEVGSTTQG
;
A
#
# COMPACT_ATOMS: atom_id res chain seq x y z
N MET A 1 -68.73 2.90 -49.14
CA MET A 1 -67.65 1.89 -48.90
C MET A 1 -66.37 2.60 -48.56
N LYS A 2 -65.96 2.66 -47.27
CA LYS A 2 -64.70 3.27 -46.81
C LYS A 2 -63.78 2.13 -46.43
N LYS A 3 -62.65 1.95 -47.19
CA LYS A 3 -61.59 1.03 -46.88
C LYS A 3 -60.68 1.65 -45.79
N ARG A 4 -60.56 0.98 -44.65
CA ARG A 4 -59.57 1.30 -43.60
C ARG A 4 -58.29 0.53 -43.93
N ILE A 5 -57.21 1.26 -44.10
CA ILE A 5 -55.85 0.73 -44.22
C ILE A 5 -55.31 0.67 -42.82
N ILE A 6 -55.02 -0.55 -42.34
CA ILE A 6 -54.29 -0.78 -41.07
C ILE A 6 -52.83 -0.92 -41.46
N GLY A 7 -52.04 0.08 -41.09
CA GLY A 7 -50.56 0.00 -41.21
C GLY A 7 -49.94 -0.78 -40.04
N PRO A 8 -48.90 -1.58 -40.28
CA PRO A 8 -48.21 -2.28 -39.20
C PRO A 8 -47.32 -1.31 -38.40
N PHE A 9 -47.57 -1.22 -37.12
CA PHE A 9 -46.66 -0.58 -36.17
C PHE A 9 -45.44 -1.48 -35.99
N LEU A 10 -44.31 -1.08 -36.54
CA LEU A 10 -43.02 -1.66 -36.20
C LEU A 10 -42.59 -1.11 -34.83
N LEU A 11 -42.64 -1.97 -33.82
CA LEU A 11 -42.11 -1.70 -32.50
C LEU A 11 -40.59 -1.85 -32.57
N ALA A 12 -39.86 -0.74 -32.71
CA ALA A 12 -38.42 -0.72 -32.59
C ALA A 12 -38.06 -0.87 -31.09
N ALA A 13 -37.69 -2.09 -30.70
CA ALA A 13 -37.06 -2.33 -29.40
C ALA A 13 -35.66 -1.72 -29.42
N ALA A 14 -35.54 -0.50 -28.89
CA ALA A 14 -34.23 0.07 -28.59
C ALA A 14 -33.60 -0.75 -27.46
N LEU A 15 -32.64 -1.62 -27.80
CA LEU A 15 -31.75 -2.23 -26.85
C LEU A 15 -30.91 -1.11 -26.24
N CYS A 16 -31.29 -0.62 -25.06
CA CYS A 16 -30.42 0.15 -24.20
C CYS A 16 -29.29 -0.75 -23.73
N SER A 17 -28.22 -0.84 -24.52
CA SER A 17 -26.95 -1.29 -24.02
C SER A 17 -26.45 -0.18 -23.09
N GLY A 18 -26.86 -0.27 -21.82
CA GLY A 18 -26.22 0.52 -20.77
C GLY A 18 -24.70 0.24 -20.81
N PRO A 19 -23.86 1.23 -20.54
CA PRO A 19 -22.45 0.96 -20.36
C PRO A 19 -22.34 -0.13 -19.29
N ALA A 20 -21.78 -1.27 -19.64
CA ALA A 20 -21.33 -2.22 -18.63
C ALA A 20 -20.29 -1.44 -17.81
N LEU A 21 -20.67 -1.09 -16.59
CA LEU A 21 -19.72 -0.58 -15.62
C LEU A 21 -18.70 -1.72 -15.50
N ALA A 22 -17.53 -1.53 -16.09
CA ALA A 22 -16.42 -2.44 -15.90
C ALA A 22 -16.19 -2.48 -14.39
N VAL A 23 -16.38 -3.63 -13.78
CA VAL A 23 -16.01 -3.83 -12.39
C VAL A 23 -14.50 -3.60 -12.37
N GLN A 24 -14.09 -2.52 -11.77
CA GLN A 24 -12.68 -2.21 -11.69
C GLN A 24 -12.09 -3.18 -10.66
N ASN A 25 -11.31 -4.13 -11.17
CA ASN A 25 -10.57 -5.08 -10.34
C ASN A 25 -9.40 -4.34 -9.70
N VAL A 26 -9.57 -3.86 -8.47
CA VAL A 26 -8.60 -3.06 -7.74
C VAL A 26 -8.22 -3.74 -6.45
N ALA A 27 -6.92 -3.76 -6.16
CA ALA A 27 -6.39 -4.28 -4.91
C ALA A 27 -6.97 -3.56 -3.69
N ASN A 28 -7.11 -4.28 -2.59
CA ASN A 28 -7.53 -3.72 -1.31
C ASN A 28 -6.94 -4.50 -0.13
N THR A 29 -7.10 -4.00 1.09
CA THR A 29 -6.54 -4.58 2.32
C THR A 29 -7.47 -5.55 3.04
N SER A 30 -8.67 -5.79 2.51
CA SER A 30 -9.70 -6.62 3.15
C SER A 30 -10.00 -7.93 2.42
N GLN A 31 -9.28 -8.22 1.35
CA GLN A 31 -9.44 -9.43 0.56
C GLN A 31 -8.23 -10.36 0.71
N LYS A 32 -8.37 -11.60 0.27
CA LYS A 32 -7.26 -12.52 0.05
C LYS A 32 -6.72 -12.32 -1.37
N GLY A 33 -5.47 -12.70 -1.59
CA GLY A 33 -4.85 -12.56 -2.92
C GLY A 33 -3.83 -13.64 -3.21
N SER A 34 -3.26 -13.58 -4.38
CA SER A 34 -2.06 -14.33 -4.77
C SER A 34 -0.78 -13.54 -4.56
N LEU A 35 -0.91 -12.22 -4.38
CA LEU A 35 0.16 -11.28 -4.12
C LEU A 35 -0.24 -10.39 -2.94
N LEU A 36 0.69 -10.21 -2.01
CA LEU A 36 0.58 -9.36 -0.84
C LEU A 36 1.70 -8.32 -0.86
N ILE A 37 1.37 -7.04 -0.72
CA ILE A 37 2.34 -5.96 -0.62
C ILE A 37 2.15 -5.26 0.72
N TYR A 38 3.21 -5.20 1.51
CA TYR A 38 3.28 -4.54 2.81
C TYR A 38 4.05 -3.22 2.65
N PRO A 39 3.37 -2.06 2.60
CA PRO A 39 3.99 -0.79 2.24
C PRO A 39 4.84 -0.16 3.35
N LEU A 40 4.90 -0.76 4.52
CA LEU A 40 5.65 -0.24 5.65
C LEU A 40 6.38 -1.34 6.39
N ILE A 41 7.65 -1.47 6.12
CA ILE A 41 8.63 -2.17 6.95
C ILE A 41 9.46 -1.11 7.65
N ASN A 42 9.61 -1.23 8.95
CA ASN A 42 10.43 -0.34 9.77
C ASN A 42 11.35 -1.17 10.65
N VAL A 43 12.64 -0.96 10.50
CA VAL A 43 13.69 -1.70 11.21
C VAL A 43 14.76 -0.74 11.67
N ASP A 44 14.97 -0.65 12.98
CA ASP A 44 16.05 0.12 13.56
C ASP A 44 16.67 -0.66 14.73
N PRO A 45 17.89 -1.21 14.55
CA PRO A 45 18.56 -1.93 15.61
C PRO A 45 19.00 -1.03 16.77
N GLU A 46 19.21 0.27 16.53
CA GLU A 46 19.62 1.21 17.58
C GLU A 46 18.46 1.56 18.51
N ASP A 47 17.28 1.79 17.94
CA ASP A 47 16.04 2.12 18.68
C ASP A 47 15.18 0.88 18.95
N SER A 48 15.65 -0.33 18.61
CA SER A 48 14.87 -1.57 18.75
C SER A 48 13.50 -1.53 18.05
N SER A 49 13.35 -0.69 17.01
CA SER A 49 12.19 -0.73 16.14
C SER A 49 12.23 -1.97 15.26
N ASN A 50 11.09 -2.62 15.09
CA ASN A 50 11.00 -3.88 14.36
C ASN A 50 9.64 -4.03 13.69
N THR A 51 9.58 -4.90 12.69
CA THR A 51 8.32 -5.30 12.07
C THR A 51 8.18 -6.81 12.18
N LEU A 52 7.06 -7.25 12.73
CA LEU A 52 6.65 -8.66 12.75
C LEU A 52 5.70 -8.91 11.57
N ILE A 53 6.01 -9.88 10.74
CA ILE A 53 5.21 -10.29 9.58
C ILE A 53 4.51 -11.60 9.87
N GLU A 54 3.27 -11.70 9.45
CA GLU A 54 2.49 -12.94 9.44
C GLU A 54 1.89 -13.15 8.06
N ILE A 55 2.04 -14.36 7.51
CA ILE A 55 1.41 -14.77 6.25
C ILE A 55 0.68 -16.10 6.48
N SER A 56 -0.56 -16.16 6.03
CA SER A 56 -1.42 -17.32 6.16
C SER A 56 -1.89 -17.84 4.81
N ASN A 57 -1.94 -19.14 4.69
CA ASN A 57 -2.58 -19.88 3.62
C ASN A 57 -3.96 -20.37 4.07
N ASP A 58 -5.03 -19.83 3.51
CA ASP A 58 -6.40 -20.25 3.82
C ASP A 58 -6.94 -21.31 2.85
N GLN A 59 -6.07 -22.09 2.19
CA GLN A 59 -6.45 -23.20 1.31
C GLN A 59 -6.05 -24.55 1.93
N ALA A 60 -6.73 -25.60 1.54
CA ALA A 60 -6.40 -26.98 1.91
C ALA A 60 -5.21 -27.57 1.10
N LEU A 61 -4.61 -26.79 0.23
CA LEU A 61 -3.44 -27.14 -0.57
C LEU A 61 -2.21 -26.33 -0.12
N PRO A 62 -1.01 -26.87 -0.17
CA PRO A 62 0.19 -26.12 0.10
C PRO A 62 0.51 -25.17 -1.07
N VAL A 63 1.28 -24.14 -0.78
CA VAL A 63 1.78 -23.17 -1.76
C VAL A 63 3.24 -22.82 -1.46
N HIS A 64 3.99 -22.53 -2.49
CA HIS A 64 5.31 -21.92 -2.40
C HIS A 64 5.14 -20.41 -2.54
N VAL A 65 5.78 -19.65 -1.67
CA VAL A 65 5.70 -18.18 -1.63
C VAL A 65 7.09 -17.63 -1.80
N GLU A 66 7.27 -16.74 -2.75
CA GLU A 66 8.47 -15.96 -2.95
C GLU A 66 8.24 -14.55 -2.42
N CYS A 67 9.21 -14.02 -1.70
CA CYS A 67 9.16 -12.72 -1.05
C CYS A 67 10.39 -11.88 -1.38
N PHE A 68 10.17 -10.57 -1.47
CA PHE A 68 11.22 -9.57 -1.68
C PHE A 68 11.11 -8.48 -0.64
N TYR A 69 12.19 -8.25 0.10
CA TYR A 69 12.38 -6.98 0.79
C TYR A 69 12.93 -5.95 -0.18
N VAL A 70 12.36 -4.77 -0.20
CA VAL A 70 12.85 -3.65 -1.00
C VAL A 70 12.94 -2.42 -0.08
N ASN A 71 14.14 -1.84 0.05
CA ASN A 71 14.34 -0.66 0.87
C ASN A 71 14.13 0.65 0.09
N GLU A 72 14.30 1.78 0.76
CA GLU A 72 14.16 3.13 0.19
C GLU A 72 15.10 3.39 -1.00
N ARG A 73 16.19 2.65 -1.14
CA ARG A 73 17.14 2.75 -2.26
C ARG A 73 16.91 1.72 -3.34
N LYS A 74 15.87 0.90 -3.21
CA LYS A 74 15.60 -0.25 -4.07
C LYS A 74 16.64 -1.36 -3.99
N ASP A 75 17.45 -1.38 -2.94
CA ASP A 75 18.19 -2.60 -2.62
C ASP A 75 17.18 -3.67 -2.24
N ARG A 76 17.33 -4.83 -2.79
CA ARG A 76 16.39 -5.93 -2.57
C ARG A 76 17.09 -7.19 -2.11
N VAL A 77 16.39 -7.96 -1.30
CA VAL A 77 16.76 -9.30 -0.89
C VAL A 77 15.58 -10.21 -1.10
N ASP A 78 15.78 -11.28 -1.84
CA ASP A 78 14.77 -12.30 -2.14
C ASP A 78 14.91 -13.50 -1.21
N PHE A 79 13.80 -14.15 -0.92
CA PHE A 79 13.72 -15.42 -0.19
C PHE A 79 12.39 -16.10 -0.48
N ASP A 80 12.37 -17.39 -0.26
CA ASP A 80 11.19 -18.20 -0.50
C ASP A 80 10.94 -19.18 0.64
N PHE A 81 9.69 -19.58 0.79
CA PHE A 81 9.30 -20.60 1.76
C PHE A 81 8.02 -21.31 1.33
N LYS A 82 7.77 -22.44 1.96
CA LYS A 82 6.57 -23.24 1.71
C LYS A 82 5.56 -23.10 2.84
N LEU A 83 4.36 -22.67 2.50
CA LEU A 83 3.20 -22.73 3.37
C LEU A 83 2.46 -24.03 3.15
N THR A 84 2.30 -24.82 4.21
CA THR A 84 1.44 -26.00 4.19
C THR A 84 -0.04 -25.61 4.20
N ALA A 85 -0.92 -26.57 4.01
CA ALA A 85 -2.36 -26.35 4.04
C ALA A 85 -2.81 -25.72 5.36
N LYS A 86 -3.57 -24.63 5.30
CA LYS A 86 -4.10 -23.90 6.47
C LYS A 86 -3.04 -23.39 7.46
N ALA A 87 -1.79 -23.28 7.02
CA ALA A 87 -0.70 -22.81 7.87
C ALA A 87 -0.58 -21.29 7.89
N THR A 88 -0.09 -20.79 9.01
CA THR A 88 0.43 -19.43 9.18
C THR A 88 1.90 -19.54 9.54
N VAL A 89 2.71 -18.66 9.01
CA VAL A 89 4.09 -18.45 9.42
C VAL A 89 4.27 -17.01 9.86
N SER A 90 5.18 -16.81 10.81
CA SER A 90 5.53 -15.50 11.33
C SER A 90 7.04 -15.36 11.46
N TRP A 91 7.54 -14.16 11.29
CA TRP A 91 8.95 -13.83 11.54
C TRP A 91 9.13 -12.35 11.85
N GLU A 92 10.18 -12.03 12.56
CA GLU A 92 10.60 -10.65 12.78
C GLU A 92 11.65 -10.22 11.75
N VAL A 93 11.50 -9.01 11.25
CA VAL A 93 12.34 -8.52 10.13
C VAL A 93 13.74 -8.13 10.59
N LEU A 94 13.89 -7.65 11.84
CA LEU A 94 15.16 -7.19 12.39
C LEU A 94 16.22 -8.30 12.46
N THR A 95 15.83 -9.49 12.90
CA THR A 95 16.75 -10.62 13.08
C THR A 95 16.53 -11.76 12.08
N GLY A 96 15.45 -11.72 11.32
CA GLY A 96 15.02 -12.82 10.44
C GLY A 96 14.52 -14.05 11.19
N SER A 97 14.33 -13.97 12.52
CA SER A 97 13.93 -15.09 13.36
C SER A 97 12.42 -15.31 13.33
N GLY A 98 12.01 -16.57 13.35
CA GLY A 98 10.59 -16.95 13.38
C GLY A 98 10.34 -18.37 12.91
N ASP A 99 9.17 -18.60 12.32
CA ASP A 99 8.78 -19.92 11.78
C ASP A 99 9.53 -20.26 10.49
N ILE A 100 10.12 -19.26 9.86
CA ILE A 100 10.99 -19.38 8.68
C ILE A 100 12.33 -18.69 8.96
N ALA A 101 13.37 -19.07 8.23
CA ALA A 101 14.66 -18.39 8.25
C ALA A 101 14.63 -17.27 7.19
N ALA A 102 14.04 -16.13 7.52
CA ALA A 102 14.03 -15.00 6.63
C ALA A 102 15.41 -14.30 6.62
N PRO A 103 15.84 -13.73 5.49
CA PRO A 103 17.05 -12.92 5.45
C PRO A 103 16.88 -11.63 6.24
N LEU A 104 17.98 -10.98 6.58
CA LEU A 104 17.93 -9.64 7.16
C LEU A 104 17.44 -8.63 6.13
N PHE A 105 16.69 -7.64 6.61
CA PHE A 105 16.28 -6.52 5.77
C PHE A 105 17.51 -5.75 5.25
N PRO A 106 17.52 -5.32 3.96
CA PRO A 106 18.66 -4.62 3.39
C PRO A 106 18.82 -3.24 4.03
N SER A 107 19.72 -3.16 5.02
CA SER A 107 19.95 -1.96 5.84
C SER A 107 20.87 -0.92 5.19
N GLY A 108 21.46 -1.22 4.02
CA GLY A 108 22.40 -0.34 3.32
C GLY A 108 21.83 0.99 2.85
N GLY A 109 20.57 1.25 3.13
CA GLY A 109 19.79 2.40 2.68
C GLY A 109 19.53 3.49 3.72
N SER A 110 19.87 3.27 5.00
CA SER A 110 19.68 4.32 6.00
C SER A 110 20.45 5.60 5.62
N ILE A 111 19.70 6.61 5.17
CA ILE A 111 20.27 7.95 4.97
C ILE A 111 20.42 8.57 6.35
N SER A 112 21.63 8.56 6.87
CA SER A 112 22.05 9.24 8.09
C SER A 112 21.20 8.96 9.36
N GLY A 113 21.36 7.78 9.96
CA GLY A 113 20.84 7.52 11.32
C GLY A 113 19.31 7.36 11.41
N ASN A 114 18.61 7.30 10.32
CA ASN A 114 17.17 6.99 10.30
C ASN A 114 16.94 5.47 10.25
N PRO A 115 15.84 4.98 10.81
CA PRO A 115 15.48 3.59 10.69
C PRO A 115 15.41 3.17 9.23
N ALA A 116 15.86 1.96 8.93
CA ALA A 116 15.72 1.40 7.60
C ALA A 116 14.23 1.14 7.32
N ARG A 117 13.73 1.71 6.24
CA ARG A 117 12.33 1.59 5.82
C ARG A 117 12.23 0.98 4.45
N GLY A 118 11.13 0.32 4.20
CA GLY A 118 10.88 -0.28 2.91
C GLY A 118 9.53 -0.95 2.84
N GLU A 119 9.44 -1.85 1.87
CA GLU A 119 8.28 -2.69 1.63
C GLU A 119 8.66 -4.17 1.61
N LEU A 120 7.66 -5.02 1.79
CA LEU A 120 7.74 -6.45 1.58
C LEU A 120 6.69 -6.84 0.53
N ILE A 121 7.14 -7.57 -0.49
CA ILE A 121 6.31 -8.06 -1.58
C ILE A 121 6.37 -9.58 -1.55
N CYS A 122 5.23 -10.27 -1.38
CA CYS A 122 5.17 -11.72 -1.34
C CYS A 122 4.11 -12.24 -2.30
N PHE A 123 4.43 -13.22 -3.12
CA PHE A 123 3.51 -13.79 -4.10
C PHE A 123 3.66 -15.30 -4.25
N ALA A 124 2.59 -15.94 -4.70
CA ALA A 124 2.56 -17.37 -4.92
C ALA A 124 3.37 -17.74 -6.17
N VAL A 125 4.22 -18.77 -6.05
CA VAL A 125 5.03 -19.30 -7.15
C VAL A 125 4.84 -20.81 -7.28
N ASP A 126 5.23 -21.36 -8.44
CA ASP A 126 5.29 -22.80 -8.65
C ASP A 126 6.41 -23.43 -7.78
N ALA A 127 6.45 -24.75 -7.73
CA ALA A 127 7.42 -25.46 -6.90
C ALA A 127 8.89 -25.21 -7.26
N ALA A 128 9.15 -24.72 -8.46
CA ALA A 128 10.49 -24.38 -8.96
C ALA A 128 10.83 -22.88 -8.77
N ALA A 129 9.90 -22.08 -8.24
CA ALA A 129 9.99 -20.62 -8.13
C ALA A 129 10.31 -19.93 -9.48
N ALA A 130 9.95 -20.57 -10.59
CA ALA A 130 10.21 -20.05 -11.94
C ALA A 130 9.06 -19.21 -12.48
N ASN A 131 7.84 -19.53 -12.06
CA ASN A 131 6.62 -18.86 -12.50
C ASN A 131 5.78 -18.42 -11.32
N GLN A 132 5.27 -17.21 -11.38
CA GLN A 132 4.21 -16.78 -10.49
C GLN A 132 2.90 -17.48 -10.89
N ILE A 133 2.11 -17.86 -9.90
CA ILE A 133 0.87 -18.61 -10.09
C ILE A 133 -0.30 -17.92 -9.41
N ALA A 134 -1.50 -18.19 -9.88
CA ALA A 134 -2.70 -17.85 -9.18
C ALA A 134 -2.85 -18.76 -7.93
N PHE A 135 -3.01 -18.12 -6.78
CA PHE A 135 -3.33 -18.77 -5.51
C PHE A 135 -4.02 -17.76 -4.60
N ASN A 136 -5.26 -17.42 -4.89
CA ASN A 136 -6.02 -16.32 -4.28
C ASN A 136 -6.46 -16.61 -2.83
N HIS A 137 -5.58 -17.20 -2.03
CA HIS A 137 -5.85 -17.67 -0.67
C HIS A 137 -4.85 -17.15 0.38
N LEU A 138 -3.90 -16.32 -0.04
CA LEU A 138 -2.96 -15.70 0.87
C LEU A 138 -3.62 -14.52 1.58
N THR A 139 -3.34 -14.40 2.85
CA THR A 139 -3.66 -13.25 3.70
C THR A 139 -2.51 -13.02 4.67
N GLY A 140 -2.47 -11.86 5.31
CA GLY A 140 -1.40 -11.62 6.27
C GLY A 140 -1.61 -10.33 7.05
N THR A 141 -0.66 -10.05 7.92
CA THR A 141 -0.59 -8.83 8.72
C THR A 141 0.86 -8.44 8.96
N ALA A 142 1.08 -7.16 9.19
CA ALA A 142 2.33 -6.64 9.73
C ALA A 142 2.05 -5.94 11.04
N THR A 143 2.87 -6.21 12.06
CA THR A 143 2.88 -5.45 13.32
C THR A 143 4.17 -4.68 13.40
N VAL A 144 4.10 -3.36 13.33
CA VAL A 144 5.24 -2.48 13.44
C VAL A 144 5.36 -2.06 14.89
N ILE A 145 6.55 -2.25 15.46
CA ILE A 145 6.91 -1.87 16.82
C ILE A 145 7.94 -0.76 16.67
N ALA A 146 7.64 0.40 17.21
CA ALA A 146 8.57 1.53 17.26
C ALA A 146 8.80 1.92 18.72
N LEU A 147 10.02 2.29 19.06
CA LEU A 147 10.29 2.97 20.30
C LEU A 147 10.14 4.47 20.07
N ALA A 148 9.31 5.10 20.88
CA ALA A 148 9.34 6.54 20.99
C ALA A 148 10.45 6.90 21.97
N ASP A 149 11.44 7.63 21.50
CA ASP A 149 12.50 8.15 22.36
C ASP A 149 11.93 9.32 23.18
N THR A 150 11.71 9.05 24.44
CA THR A 150 11.45 10.08 25.42
C THR A 150 12.41 9.87 26.60
N ASP A 151 13.06 10.92 27.00
CA ASP A 151 14.22 11.09 27.87
C ASP A 151 14.34 10.24 29.18
N ALA A 152 13.44 9.34 29.51
CA ALA A 152 13.60 8.45 30.65
C ALA A 152 12.73 7.19 30.65
N THR A 153 11.69 7.12 29.86
CA THR A 153 10.82 5.95 29.74
C THR A 153 10.51 5.67 28.28
N GLN A 154 11.26 4.74 27.70
CA GLN A 154 10.97 4.29 26.35
C GLN A 154 9.55 3.70 26.30
N THR A 155 8.64 4.37 25.66
CA THR A 155 7.30 3.86 25.40
C THR A 155 7.31 3.15 24.07
N LYS A 156 7.08 1.84 24.08
CA LYS A 156 6.90 1.08 22.84
C LYS A 156 5.52 1.37 22.28
N GLN A 157 5.51 1.76 21.04
CA GLN A 157 4.27 1.88 20.26
C GLN A 157 4.21 0.70 19.30
N ALA A 158 3.06 0.08 19.19
CA ALA A 158 2.83 -0.99 18.24
C ALA A 158 1.53 -0.74 17.50
N PHE A 159 1.55 -0.89 16.19
CA PHE A 159 0.34 -0.89 15.38
C PHE A 159 0.38 -2.04 14.39
N ARG A 160 -0.79 -2.50 14.00
CA ARG A 160 -0.96 -3.63 13.11
C ARG A 160 -1.75 -3.20 11.88
N TYR A 161 -1.32 -3.64 10.70
CA TYR A 161 -2.02 -3.37 9.45
C TYR A 161 -2.04 -4.60 8.55
N ASN A 162 -3.00 -4.62 7.62
CA ASN A 162 -3.09 -5.67 6.60
C ASN A 162 -2.35 -5.25 5.34
N PRO A 163 -1.71 -6.18 4.62
CA PRO A 163 -1.11 -5.89 3.33
C PRO A 163 -2.18 -5.53 2.30
N TRP A 164 -1.75 -4.85 1.25
CA TRP A 164 -2.52 -4.75 0.03
C TRP A 164 -2.52 -6.10 -0.67
N SER A 165 -3.71 -6.61 -0.91
CA SER A 165 -3.89 -7.94 -1.48
C SER A 165 -4.40 -7.82 -2.91
N PHE A 166 -3.78 -8.59 -3.81
CA PHE A 166 -4.04 -8.58 -5.24
C PHE A 166 -4.51 -9.96 -5.67
N ILE A 167 -5.70 -10.02 -6.25
CA ILE A 167 -6.24 -11.24 -6.84
C ILE A 167 -5.62 -11.44 -8.22
N ALA A 168 -5.11 -12.65 -8.48
CA ALA A 168 -4.73 -13.07 -9.82
C ALA A 168 -5.98 -13.32 -10.65
N ARG A 169 -6.04 -12.75 -11.87
CA ARG A 169 -7.23 -12.76 -12.73
C ARG A 169 -7.05 -13.67 -13.96
N ASP A 170 -8.13 -14.28 -14.39
CA ASP A 170 -8.19 -14.98 -15.67
C ASP A 170 -8.55 -14.03 -16.83
N ALA A 171 -8.60 -14.54 -18.05
CA ALA A 171 -8.95 -13.77 -19.24
C ALA A 171 -10.40 -13.27 -19.26
N THR A 172 -11.25 -13.67 -18.30
CA THR A 172 -12.60 -13.16 -18.14
C THR A 172 -12.72 -12.08 -17.07
N GLY A 173 -11.62 -11.83 -16.32
CA GLY A 173 -11.59 -10.92 -15.17
C GLY A 173 -12.09 -11.56 -13.87
N SER A 174 -12.37 -12.87 -13.90
CA SER A 174 -12.69 -13.62 -12.67
C SER A 174 -11.40 -14.00 -11.94
N PRO A 175 -11.47 -14.33 -10.63
CA PRO A 175 -10.34 -14.94 -9.95
C PRO A 175 -9.86 -16.18 -10.70
N ALA A 176 -8.58 -16.21 -11.06
CA ALA A 176 -8.01 -17.35 -11.78
C ALA A 176 -7.99 -18.61 -10.90
N ALA A 177 -8.10 -19.77 -11.53
CA ALA A 177 -8.00 -21.04 -10.83
C ALA A 177 -6.60 -21.25 -10.23
N ASP A 178 -6.54 -21.91 -9.08
CA ASP A 178 -5.27 -22.23 -8.42
C ASP A 178 -4.27 -22.91 -9.35
N ASN A 179 -3.00 -22.56 -9.20
CA ASN A 179 -1.88 -23.03 -10.01
C ASN A 179 -1.90 -22.59 -11.49
N THR A 180 -2.79 -21.68 -11.88
CA THR A 180 -2.71 -21.06 -13.22
C THR A 180 -1.47 -20.17 -13.28
N ILE A 181 -0.61 -20.39 -14.29
CA ILE A 181 0.60 -19.57 -14.49
C ILE A 181 0.17 -18.14 -14.88
N GLN A 182 0.67 -17.16 -14.14
CA GLN A 182 0.41 -15.74 -14.34
C GLN A 182 1.58 -14.99 -14.98
N GLY A 183 2.69 -15.67 -15.24
CA GLY A 183 3.90 -15.10 -15.82
C GLY A 183 5.16 -15.66 -15.19
N THR A 184 6.31 -15.12 -15.58
CA THR A 184 7.59 -15.40 -14.92
C THR A 184 7.57 -14.79 -13.52
N ALA A 185 8.18 -15.46 -12.54
CA ALA A 185 8.25 -14.95 -11.17
C ALA A 185 8.85 -13.54 -11.14
N GLY A 186 8.17 -12.64 -10.44
CA GLY A 186 8.55 -11.23 -10.33
C GLY A 186 8.03 -10.28 -11.43
N ASP A 187 7.41 -10.80 -12.50
CA ASP A 187 6.72 -9.97 -13.52
C ASP A 187 5.31 -9.61 -13.05
N LEU A 188 5.23 -8.75 -12.06
CA LEU A 188 3.99 -8.42 -11.37
C LEU A 188 3.17 -7.40 -12.17
N GLN A 189 2.30 -7.87 -13.06
CA GLN A 189 1.41 -7.04 -13.87
C GLN A 189 0.19 -6.59 -13.04
N LEU A 190 0.26 -5.40 -12.42
CA LEU A 190 -0.78 -4.84 -11.55
C LEU A 190 -1.73 -3.92 -12.32
N THR A 191 -2.32 -4.43 -13.39
CA THR A 191 -3.12 -3.62 -14.32
C THR A 191 -4.63 -3.78 -14.16
N GLY A 192 -5.08 -4.85 -13.50
CA GLY A 192 -6.50 -5.21 -13.45
C GLY A 192 -7.06 -5.66 -14.79
N ALA A 193 -6.21 -5.94 -15.79
CA ALA A 193 -6.64 -6.35 -17.11
C ALA A 193 -7.16 -7.79 -17.13
N ASN A 194 -8.11 -8.04 -18.04
CA ASN A 194 -8.66 -9.37 -18.26
C ASN A 194 -7.84 -10.13 -19.32
N ASP A 195 -6.57 -10.34 -19.06
CA ASP A 195 -5.61 -10.95 -19.99
C ASP A 195 -5.11 -12.33 -19.56
N GLY A 196 -5.53 -12.78 -18.38
CA GLY A 196 -5.11 -14.07 -17.82
C GLY A 196 -3.68 -14.09 -17.26
N ARG A 197 -3.08 -12.90 -17.07
CA ARG A 197 -1.73 -12.71 -16.51
C ARG A 197 -1.65 -11.61 -15.48
N SER A 198 -2.66 -10.74 -15.47
CA SER A 198 -2.68 -9.59 -14.56
C SER A 198 -3.27 -9.95 -13.21
N TYR A 199 -2.74 -9.31 -12.21
CA TYR A 199 -3.37 -9.17 -10.91
C TYR A 199 -4.36 -7.99 -10.92
N ASP A 200 -5.09 -7.81 -9.82
CA ASP A 200 -5.86 -6.60 -9.60
C ASP A 200 -5.04 -5.35 -9.92
N GLY A 201 -5.72 -4.31 -10.37
CA GLY A 201 -5.09 -3.03 -10.67
C GLY A 201 -4.70 -2.27 -9.40
N CYS A 202 -3.78 -1.37 -9.58
CA CYS A 202 -3.41 -0.40 -8.56
C CYS A 202 -4.56 0.57 -8.28
N PRO A 203 -4.78 0.98 -7.01
CA PRO A 203 -5.75 2.01 -6.70
C PRO A 203 -5.36 3.33 -7.35
N ALA A 204 -6.32 4.01 -7.98
CA ALA A 204 -6.08 5.31 -8.61
C ALA A 204 -5.78 6.41 -7.57
N TYR A 205 -6.27 6.25 -6.36
CA TYR A 205 -6.04 7.13 -5.22
C TYR A 205 -6.40 6.43 -3.91
N ASN A 206 -5.86 6.95 -2.81
CA ASN A 206 -6.25 6.56 -1.46
C ASN A 206 -6.96 7.71 -0.76
N ILE A 207 -7.99 7.41 0.02
CA ILE A 207 -8.69 8.38 0.87
C ILE A 207 -8.53 7.97 2.32
N VAL A 208 -8.14 8.93 3.16
CA VAL A 208 -7.98 8.72 4.59
C VAL A 208 -8.66 9.86 5.35
N ASN A 209 -9.43 9.50 6.38
CA ASN A 209 -9.91 10.46 7.36
C ASN A 209 -8.87 10.56 8.49
N PHE A 210 -8.59 11.76 8.96
CA PHE A 210 -7.58 11.98 9.99
C PHE A 210 -7.92 13.18 10.85
N MET A 211 -7.36 13.22 12.04
CA MET A 211 -7.30 14.41 12.87
C MET A 211 -6.00 15.14 12.57
N PRO A 212 -6.04 16.42 12.16
CA PRO A 212 -4.81 17.15 11.84
C PRO A 212 -3.83 17.20 13.00
N ASN A 213 -2.54 17.18 12.71
CA ASN A 213 -1.49 17.31 13.72
C ASN A 213 -1.67 18.60 14.52
N GLY A 214 -1.48 18.52 15.83
CA GLY A 214 -1.75 19.62 16.74
C GLY A 214 -3.22 19.78 17.13
N ALA A 215 -4.14 19.01 16.54
CA ALA A 215 -5.48 18.87 17.12
C ALA A 215 -5.39 18.17 18.47
N THR A 216 -6.24 18.57 19.38
CA THR A 216 -6.28 18.00 20.74
C THR A 216 -7.57 17.23 20.96
N LEU A 217 -7.46 15.97 21.30
CA LEU A 217 -8.59 15.17 21.72
C LEU A 217 -8.88 15.48 23.22
N ASN A 218 -10.07 16.03 23.49
CA ASN A 218 -10.48 16.47 24.84
C ASN A 218 -9.51 17.47 25.53
N GLY A 219 -8.69 18.19 24.76
CA GLY A 219 -7.72 19.13 25.30
C GLY A 219 -6.54 18.50 26.04
N VAL A 220 -6.37 17.19 25.93
CA VAL A 220 -5.36 16.42 26.69
C VAL A 220 -4.37 15.73 25.79
N PHE A 221 -4.85 15.12 24.70
CA PHE A 221 -4.02 14.34 23.76
C PHE A 221 -3.71 15.16 22.52
N THR A 222 -2.46 15.17 22.11
CA THR A 222 -2.04 15.65 20.79
C THR A 222 -1.94 14.48 19.81
N ILE A 223 -2.13 14.76 18.54
CA ILE A 223 -2.14 13.75 17.49
C ILE A 223 -1.06 14.08 16.48
N ASP A 224 -0.28 13.06 16.14
CA ASP A 224 0.67 13.08 15.03
C ASP A 224 0.29 12.02 14.00
N ASN A 225 0.29 12.39 12.74
CA ASN A 225 -0.04 11.50 11.63
C ASN A 225 1.16 11.35 10.71
N ASP A 226 1.37 10.12 10.28
CA ASP A 226 2.34 9.77 9.26
C ASP A 226 1.65 8.96 8.15
N LEU A 227 2.14 9.08 6.93
CA LEU A 227 1.73 8.26 5.80
C LEU A 227 2.96 7.63 5.17
N SER A 228 3.03 6.31 5.20
CA SER A 228 4.01 5.56 4.40
C SER A 228 3.36 5.14 3.10
N VAL A 229 4.02 5.40 1.98
CA VAL A 229 3.54 5.03 0.65
C VAL A 229 4.63 4.38 -0.17
N VAL A 230 4.21 3.43 -1.01
CA VAL A 230 5.05 2.83 -2.04
C VAL A 230 4.39 3.00 -3.40
N SER A 231 5.20 3.03 -4.45
CA SER A 231 4.70 2.97 -5.82
C SER A 231 4.03 1.62 -6.03
N CYS A 232 2.81 1.60 -6.53
CA CYS A 232 2.11 0.34 -6.79
C CYS A 232 2.67 -0.42 -8.00
N LYS A 233 3.42 0.23 -8.87
CA LYS A 233 4.04 -0.44 -10.00
C LYS A 233 5.26 -1.23 -9.53
N GLN A 234 5.13 -2.56 -9.53
CA GLN A 234 6.14 -3.48 -9.07
C GLN A 234 6.60 -4.36 -10.24
N ASP A 235 7.85 -4.26 -10.61
CA ASP A 235 8.52 -5.19 -11.51
C ASP A 235 9.83 -5.61 -10.84
N LEU A 236 9.86 -6.85 -10.36
CA LEU A 236 10.99 -7.41 -9.63
C LEU A 236 11.98 -8.15 -10.55
N ARG A 237 11.69 -8.21 -11.85
CA ARG A 237 12.68 -8.68 -12.82
C ARG A 237 13.89 -7.75 -12.81
N GLN A 238 15.01 -8.28 -13.20
CA GLN A 238 16.28 -7.55 -13.14
C GLN A 238 16.48 -6.52 -14.28
N ASP A 239 15.41 -6.02 -14.86
CA ASP A 239 15.47 -4.96 -15.86
C ASP A 239 15.67 -3.56 -15.25
N PHE A 240 15.55 -3.43 -13.94
CA PHE A 240 15.79 -2.21 -13.15
C PHE A 240 15.12 -0.94 -13.67
N LEU A 241 13.99 -1.08 -14.32
CA LEU A 241 13.22 0.06 -14.76
C LEU A 241 12.61 0.75 -13.54
N LEU A 242 13.22 1.86 -13.16
CA LEU A 242 12.70 2.69 -12.10
C LEU A 242 11.51 3.51 -12.60
N HIS A 243 10.44 3.53 -11.82
CA HIS A 243 9.26 4.32 -12.08
C HIS A 243 9.10 5.35 -10.97
N THR A 244 8.96 6.59 -11.34
CA THR A 244 8.84 7.70 -10.39
C THR A 244 7.49 8.38 -10.55
N THR A 245 6.81 8.61 -9.45
CA THR A 245 5.56 9.38 -9.42
C THR A 245 5.65 10.49 -8.39
N LYS A 246 4.93 11.58 -8.62
CA LYS A 246 4.86 12.68 -7.66
C LYS A 246 3.62 12.56 -6.82
N LEU A 247 3.73 12.69 -5.50
CA LEU A 247 2.57 12.69 -4.62
C LEU A 247 1.75 13.95 -4.82
N LYS A 248 0.46 13.78 -5.02
CA LYS A 248 -0.51 14.88 -5.02
C LYS A 248 -1.55 14.63 -3.94
N PHE A 249 -1.70 15.60 -3.05
CA PHE A 249 -2.74 15.61 -2.04
C PHE A 249 -3.86 16.57 -2.40
N THR A 250 -5.07 16.20 -2.03
CA THR A 250 -6.22 17.09 -1.92
C THR A 250 -6.85 16.82 -0.56
N LEU A 251 -6.94 17.85 0.26
CA LEU A 251 -7.48 17.76 1.61
C LEU A 251 -8.80 18.52 1.68
N TRP A 252 -9.69 18.09 2.54
CA TRP A 252 -10.94 18.78 2.86
C TRP A 252 -11.10 18.85 4.38
N ASN A 253 -11.45 20.03 4.87
CA ASN A 253 -11.87 20.20 6.25
C ASN A 253 -13.39 19.97 6.39
N VAL A 254 -13.90 20.04 7.62
CA VAL A 254 -15.35 19.85 7.91
C VAL A 254 -16.25 20.89 7.23
N ASN A 255 -15.70 22.01 6.80
CA ASN A 255 -16.44 23.05 6.08
C ASN A 255 -16.33 22.89 4.55
N GLU A 256 -15.86 21.73 4.08
CA GLU A 256 -15.66 21.40 2.66
C GLU A 256 -14.66 22.29 1.93
N ASN A 257 -13.90 23.10 2.65
CA ASN A 257 -12.80 23.85 2.05
C ASN A 257 -11.70 22.88 1.62
N SER A 258 -11.25 23.03 0.37
CA SER A 258 -10.24 22.16 -0.20
C SER A 258 -8.87 22.84 -0.25
N PHE A 259 -7.84 22.04 0.06
CA PHE A 259 -6.44 22.42 -0.02
C PHE A 259 -5.73 21.42 -0.93
N THR A 260 -4.93 21.89 -1.87
CA THR A 260 -4.24 21.00 -2.80
C THR A 260 -2.75 21.31 -2.85
N GLY A 261 -1.94 20.27 -2.97
CA GLY A 261 -0.50 20.40 -3.12
C GLY A 261 0.12 19.17 -3.77
N THR A 262 1.30 19.37 -4.37
CA THR A 262 2.15 18.29 -4.84
C THR A 262 3.45 18.32 -4.05
N TYR A 263 3.99 17.15 -3.81
CA TYR A 263 5.08 16.97 -2.86
C TYR A 263 6.27 16.30 -3.48
N ILE A 264 6.77 15.27 -2.84
CA ILE A 264 7.97 14.54 -3.23
C ILE A 264 7.72 13.63 -4.42
N CYS A 265 8.80 13.28 -5.08
CA CYS A 265 8.84 12.19 -6.03
C CYS A 265 9.11 10.88 -5.27
N VAL A 266 8.29 9.88 -5.56
CA VAL A 266 8.38 8.54 -4.99
C VAL A 266 8.81 7.59 -6.07
N ASP A 267 9.90 6.92 -5.86
CA ASP A 267 10.46 5.90 -6.74
C ASP A 267 10.45 4.49 -6.12
N SER A 268 10.33 4.42 -4.81
CA SER A 268 10.19 3.20 -4.02
C SER A 268 9.25 3.47 -2.84
N VAL A 269 9.81 3.79 -1.70
CA VAL A 269 9.12 4.05 -0.44
C VAL A 269 9.26 5.51 -0.06
N ALA A 270 8.22 6.10 0.47
CA ALA A 270 8.28 7.44 1.05
C ALA A 270 7.44 7.52 2.32
N SER A 271 7.92 8.28 3.29
CA SER A 271 7.18 8.64 4.49
C SER A 271 6.86 10.13 4.47
N VAL A 272 5.62 10.47 4.80
CA VAL A 272 5.10 11.84 4.85
C VAL A 272 4.57 12.10 6.26
N ALA A 273 5.24 12.97 7.01
CA ALA A 273 4.72 13.45 8.28
C ALA A 273 3.79 14.65 8.06
N PHE A 274 2.63 14.66 8.71
CA PHE A 274 1.61 15.71 8.57
C PHE A 274 1.72 16.80 9.62
N GLY A 275 2.87 17.06 10.16
CA GLY A 275 3.09 18.11 11.15
C GLY A 275 4.47 18.72 11.06
N GLY A 276 4.58 19.98 11.49
CA GLY A 276 5.84 20.73 11.53
C GLY A 276 6.78 20.33 12.66
N GLY A 277 6.81 19.07 13.07
CA GLY A 277 7.78 18.57 14.05
C GLY A 277 9.11 18.22 13.41
N ASP A 278 10.17 18.20 14.20
CA ASP A 278 11.58 17.96 13.81
C ASP A 278 11.87 16.58 13.16
N ARG A 279 10.86 15.91 12.66
CA ARG A 279 11.04 14.64 11.93
C ARG A 279 11.47 14.92 10.51
N THR A 280 12.75 14.99 10.32
CA THR A 280 13.37 15.07 8.99
C THR A 280 13.46 13.67 8.34
N PRO A 281 13.37 13.58 7.02
CA PRO A 281 13.62 14.65 6.09
C PRO A 281 12.41 15.55 5.96
N ALA A 282 12.69 16.84 5.95
CA ALA A 282 11.72 17.87 5.65
C ALA A 282 11.12 17.60 4.28
N LEU A 283 10.08 16.81 4.25
CA LEU A 283 9.36 16.41 3.06
C LEU A 283 8.69 17.58 2.40
N VAL A 284 8.79 18.75 2.99
CA VAL A 284 7.84 19.73 2.58
C VAL A 284 8.32 21.12 2.78
N ASN A 285 8.71 21.68 1.69
CA ASN A 285 8.58 23.11 1.52
C ASN A 285 7.08 23.46 1.56
N GLY A 286 6.55 23.71 2.75
CA GLY A 286 5.38 24.57 2.90
C GLY A 286 4.02 23.95 2.96
N THR A 287 3.85 22.70 3.39
CA THR A 287 2.51 22.19 3.64
C THR A 287 2.35 21.73 5.06
N ASN A 288 1.67 22.54 5.77
CA ASN A 288 1.18 22.17 7.08
C ASN A 288 -0.20 21.54 6.88
N PHE A 289 -0.32 20.25 7.10
CA PHE A 289 -1.62 19.59 7.24
C PHE A 289 -2.03 19.57 8.71
N ASP A 290 -1.62 20.60 9.44
CA ASP A 290 -1.88 20.77 10.85
C ASP A 290 -3.23 21.45 11.12
N PHE A 291 -3.62 21.41 12.37
CA PHE A 291 -4.85 22.04 12.86
C PHE A 291 -4.90 23.55 12.57
N THR A 292 -3.77 24.24 12.68
CA THR A 292 -3.70 25.70 12.46
C THR A 292 -4.04 26.09 11.04
N THR A 293 -3.55 25.29 10.08
CA THR A 293 -3.82 25.52 8.64
C THR A 293 -5.22 25.07 8.25
N LEU A 294 -5.63 23.88 8.68
CA LEU A 294 -6.90 23.29 8.26
C LEU A 294 -8.09 23.84 9.08
N ARG A 295 -7.82 24.39 10.26
CA ARG A 295 -8.80 24.96 11.18
C ARG A 295 -9.97 24.02 11.49
N THR A 296 -9.63 22.77 11.70
CA THR A 296 -10.57 21.67 11.99
C THR A 296 -9.86 20.60 12.77
N ASP A 297 -10.57 19.89 13.61
CA ASP A 297 -10.13 18.68 14.30
C ASP A 297 -10.46 17.39 13.55
N ASN A 298 -11.15 17.49 12.43
CA ASN A 298 -11.43 16.39 11.51
C ASN A 298 -11.23 16.83 10.07
N ALA A 299 -10.44 16.07 9.35
CA ALA A 299 -10.16 16.30 7.94
C ALA A 299 -10.12 14.98 7.17
N ARG A 300 -10.14 15.09 5.86
CA ARG A 300 -9.96 13.98 4.94
C ARG A 300 -8.95 14.38 3.88
N TYR A 301 -8.06 13.49 3.52
CA TYR A 301 -7.22 13.69 2.35
C TYR A 301 -7.41 12.58 1.32
N GLN A 302 -7.22 12.94 0.08
CA GLN A 302 -6.98 12.05 -1.04
C GLN A 302 -5.52 12.19 -1.45
N VAL A 303 -4.81 11.07 -1.60
CA VAL A 303 -3.46 11.03 -2.13
C VAL A 303 -3.42 10.17 -3.39
N LYS A 304 -2.68 10.63 -4.40
CA LYS A 304 -2.46 9.90 -5.64
C LYS A 304 -1.11 10.21 -6.25
N GLY A 305 -0.60 9.29 -7.08
CA GLY A 305 0.54 9.53 -7.94
C GLY A 305 0.15 10.37 -9.16
N VAL A 306 0.97 11.33 -9.53
CA VAL A 306 0.79 12.13 -10.75
C VAL A 306 2.11 12.24 -11.51
N PHE A 307 2.00 12.37 -12.83
CA PHE A 307 3.15 12.69 -13.66
C PHE A 307 3.71 14.07 -13.30
N SER A 308 5.03 14.18 -13.23
CA SER A 308 5.69 15.46 -13.03
C SER A 308 7.07 15.48 -13.67
N THR A 309 7.34 16.51 -14.47
CA THR A 309 8.68 16.77 -15.01
C THR A 309 9.67 17.25 -13.95
N GLN A 310 9.20 17.55 -12.74
CA GLN A 310 10.05 17.87 -11.60
C GLN A 310 10.65 16.63 -10.93
N CYS A 311 10.13 15.45 -11.24
CA CYS A 311 10.75 14.20 -10.82
C CYS A 311 11.95 13.91 -11.72
N PRO A 312 13.18 13.90 -11.18
CA PRO A 312 14.36 13.72 -11.99
C PRO A 312 14.37 12.34 -12.68
N ALA A 313 14.73 12.32 -13.95
CA ALA A 313 14.86 11.05 -14.70
C ALA A 313 15.96 10.12 -14.13
N VAL A 314 16.83 10.63 -13.28
CA VAL A 314 17.82 9.81 -12.55
C VAL A 314 17.18 8.85 -11.55
N PHE A 315 15.94 9.11 -11.12
CA PHE A 315 15.16 8.25 -10.24
C PHE A 315 14.14 7.38 -10.98
N GLY A 316 14.14 7.39 -12.29
CA GLY A 316 13.26 6.58 -13.11
C GLY A 316 12.44 7.38 -14.12
N THR A 317 11.60 6.66 -14.87
CA THR A 317 10.66 7.29 -15.81
C THR A 317 9.49 7.89 -15.05
N PRO A 318 9.27 9.22 -15.13
CA PRO A 318 8.10 9.84 -14.50
C PRO A 318 6.81 9.32 -15.13
N GLU A 319 5.87 8.89 -14.31
CA GLU A 319 4.58 8.38 -14.78
C GLU A 319 3.46 8.60 -13.76
N ILE A 320 2.24 8.34 -14.19
CA ILE A 320 1.10 8.20 -13.28
C ILE A 320 1.07 6.75 -12.81
N THR A 321 1.29 6.54 -11.51
CA THR A 321 1.15 5.21 -10.92
C THR A 321 0.25 5.29 -9.70
N GLY A 322 -0.46 4.20 -9.40
CA GLY A 322 -1.16 4.03 -8.14
C GLY A 322 -0.18 4.04 -6.97
N LEU A 323 -0.70 4.29 -5.79
CA LEU A 323 0.06 4.26 -4.54
C LEU A 323 -0.58 3.27 -3.60
N LEU A 324 0.26 2.50 -2.92
CA LEU A 324 -0.15 1.68 -1.80
C LEU A 324 0.32 2.38 -0.53
N GLY A 325 -0.54 2.53 0.46
CA GLY A 325 -0.20 3.32 1.64
C GLY A 325 -0.70 2.72 2.94
N VAL A 326 -0.01 3.07 4.00
CA VAL A 326 -0.39 2.87 5.39
C VAL A 326 -0.36 4.23 6.08
N ALA A 327 -1.50 4.67 6.59
CA ALA A 327 -1.60 5.87 7.41
C ALA A 327 -1.55 5.46 8.88
N THR A 328 -0.73 6.13 9.65
CA THR A 328 -0.62 5.92 11.08
C THR A 328 -0.94 7.20 11.84
N ALA A 329 -1.56 7.06 12.99
CA ALA A 329 -1.80 8.15 13.91
C ALA A 329 -1.26 7.75 15.29
N SER A 330 -0.45 8.60 15.88
CA SER A 330 0.04 8.45 17.25
C SER A 330 -0.62 9.48 18.17
N LEU A 331 -0.91 9.08 19.40
CA LEU A 331 -1.45 9.93 20.44
C LEU A 331 -0.32 10.23 21.43
N ALA A 332 -0.22 11.50 21.84
CA ALA A 332 0.68 11.92 22.88
C ALA A 332 -0.08 12.63 24.01
N LEU A 333 0.26 12.34 25.26
CA LEU A 333 -0.28 12.99 26.44
C LEU A 333 0.71 14.05 26.92
N GLY A 334 0.30 15.34 26.83
CA GLY A 334 1.16 16.43 27.32
C GLY A 334 2.54 16.49 26.63
N GLY A 335 2.71 15.87 25.46
CA GLY A 335 3.95 15.73 24.73
C GLY A 335 4.55 14.32 24.74
N ASP A 336 4.05 13.43 25.59
CA ASP A 336 4.52 12.04 25.64
C ASP A 336 3.63 11.15 24.74
N PRO A 337 4.21 10.38 23.83
CA PRO A 337 3.44 9.46 22.99
C PRO A 337 2.83 8.32 23.85
N LEU A 338 1.51 8.15 23.79
CA LEU A 338 0.80 7.15 24.58
C LEU A 338 0.44 5.88 23.78
N GLU A 339 0.01 6.06 22.56
CA GLU A 339 -0.40 4.94 21.71
C GLU A 339 -0.35 5.35 20.22
N SER A 340 -0.02 4.42 19.38
CA SER A 340 -0.24 4.55 17.94
C SER A 340 -1.40 3.65 17.53
N GLN A 341 -2.31 4.21 16.75
CA GLN A 341 -3.42 3.47 16.17
C GLN A 341 -3.32 3.53 14.66
N GLU A 342 -3.41 2.37 14.02
CA GLU A 342 -3.54 2.31 12.57
C GLU A 342 -4.88 2.94 12.15
N VAL A 343 -4.81 3.87 11.22
CA VAL A 343 -5.97 4.31 10.47
C VAL A 343 -5.88 3.64 9.10
N GLY A 344 -6.61 2.55 8.93
CA GLY A 344 -6.62 1.79 7.70
C GLY A 344 -6.93 2.68 6.49
N SER A 345 -6.17 2.54 5.41
CA SER A 345 -6.48 3.21 4.17
C SER A 345 -7.70 2.56 3.53
N THR A 346 -8.72 3.34 3.22
CA THR A 346 -9.82 2.90 2.37
C THR A 346 -9.50 3.26 0.94
N THR A 347 -9.44 2.26 0.08
CA THR A 347 -9.38 2.46 -1.37
C THR A 347 -10.76 2.63 -1.94
N GLN A 348 -10.89 3.61 -2.84
CA GLN A 348 -11.97 3.64 -3.82
C GLN A 348 -11.35 3.95 -5.17
N GLY A 349 -11.49 3.03 -6.09
CA GLY A 349 -11.16 3.22 -7.49
C GLY A 349 -12.36 3.76 -8.25
#